data_6d1cdea1b812c3bc5584ef68ed31eec6
#
_entry.id   6d1cdea1b812c3bc5584ef68ed31eec6
#
_cell.length_a   1.000
_cell.length_b   1.000
_cell.length_c   1.000
_cell.angle_alpha   90.00
_cell.angle_beta   90.00
_cell.angle_gamma   90.00
#
_symmetry.space_group_name_H-M   'P 1'
#
loop_
_entity.id
_entity.type
_entity.pdbx_description
1 polymer ?
#
loop_
_entity_poly.entity_id
_entity_poly.type
_entity_poly.pdbx_seq_one_letter_code
_entity_poly.pdbx_strand_id
1 'polypeptide(L)'
;MSIVIIGGHDRMVRQYETICKKHNCKAKIFTQMPSCLNKKIGNPDLVVLFTNTVSHKMVRCAVSEAKNKNIEVVRSHSSSQAALTEILEQRCEIAYRKNIKNPLTVF
;
A
#
# COMPACT_ATOMS: atom_id res chain seq x y z
N MET A 1 -7.60 7.96 0.08
CA MET A 1 -6.19 7.61 0.16
C MET A 1 -5.81 6.74 -1.03
N SER A 2 -4.71 7.02 -1.67
CA SER A 2 -4.21 6.24 -2.80
C SER A 2 -3.09 5.33 -2.34
N ILE A 3 -3.18 4.05 -2.70
CA ILE A 3 -2.22 3.04 -2.27
C ILE A 3 -1.71 2.29 -3.48
N VAL A 4 -0.41 2.03 -3.50
CA VAL A 4 0.20 1.13 -4.49
C VAL A 4 0.69 -0.09 -3.74
N ILE A 5 0.27 -1.26 -4.18
CA ILE A 5 0.67 -2.54 -3.60
C ILE A 5 1.62 -3.23 -4.56
N ILE A 6 2.79 -3.58 -4.08
CA ILE A 6 3.83 -4.24 -4.87
C ILE A 6 4.01 -5.66 -4.32
N GLY A 7 3.70 -6.64 -5.14
CA GLY A 7 3.82 -8.05 -4.75
C GLY A 7 2.47 -8.69 -4.53
N GLY A 8 2.47 -9.81 -3.84
CA GLY A 8 1.28 -10.63 -3.66
C GLY A 8 1.11 -11.61 -4.81
N HIS A 9 -0.01 -12.30 -4.81
CA HIS A 9 -0.32 -13.28 -5.84
C HIS A 9 -1.43 -12.77 -6.74
N ASP A 10 -1.37 -13.12 -8.02
CA ASP A 10 -2.40 -12.70 -8.99
C ASP A 10 -3.79 -13.08 -8.53
N ARG A 11 -3.93 -14.22 -7.87
CA ARG A 11 -5.23 -14.68 -7.37
C ARG A 11 -5.80 -13.79 -6.29
N MET A 12 -4.97 -13.01 -5.64
CA MET A 12 -5.37 -12.18 -4.51
C MET A 12 -5.72 -10.75 -4.91
N VAL A 13 -5.57 -10.40 -6.18
CA VAL A 13 -5.77 -9.02 -6.62
C VAL A 13 -7.16 -8.51 -6.25
N ARG A 14 -8.19 -9.31 -6.50
CA ARG A 14 -9.56 -8.91 -6.17
C ARG A 14 -9.77 -8.72 -4.68
N GLN A 15 -9.19 -9.62 -3.88
CA GLN A 15 -9.29 -9.51 -2.43
C GLN A 15 -8.59 -8.25 -1.93
N TYR A 16 -7.42 -7.94 -2.48
CA TYR A 16 -6.71 -6.72 -2.12
C TYR A 16 -7.52 -5.48 -2.48
N GLU A 17 -8.10 -5.47 -3.67
CA GLU A 17 -8.94 -4.36 -4.10
C GLU A 17 -10.15 -4.19 -3.21
N THR A 18 -10.80 -5.29 -2.83
CA THR A 18 -11.95 -5.26 -1.95
C THR A 18 -11.60 -4.69 -0.58
N ILE A 19 -10.46 -5.14 -0.03
CA ILE A 19 -10.00 -4.66 1.27
C ILE A 19 -9.72 -3.16 1.22
N CYS A 20 -9.02 -2.71 0.18
CA CYS A 20 -8.72 -1.29 0.03
C CYS A 20 -9.99 -0.47 -0.12
N LYS A 21 -10.96 -0.99 -0.86
CA LYS A 21 -12.22 -0.29 -1.07
C LYS A 21 -13.01 -0.14 0.23
N LYS A 22 -12.97 -1.17 1.07
CA LYS A 22 -13.63 -1.10 2.39
C LYS A 22 -13.04 -0.01 3.26
N HIS A 23 -11.78 0.33 3.04
CA HIS A 23 -11.10 1.39 3.80
C HIS A 23 -11.09 2.72 3.04
N ASN A 24 -11.93 2.84 2.02
CA ASN A 24 -12.02 4.04 1.18
C ASN A 24 -10.70 4.40 0.52
N CYS A 25 -9.95 3.38 0.11
CA CYS A 25 -8.66 3.56 -0.54
C CYS A 25 -8.72 3.12 -1.99
N LYS A 26 -8.07 3.88 -2.85
CA LYS A 26 -7.86 3.48 -4.24
C LYS A 26 -6.56 2.72 -4.30
N ALA A 27 -6.56 1.58 -4.95
CA ALA A 27 -5.38 0.72 -5.00
C ALA A 27 -4.95 0.42 -6.42
N LYS A 28 -3.65 0.47 -6.64
CA LYS A 28 -3.01 -0.09 -7.84
C LYS A 28 -2.17 -1.26 -7.35
N ILE A 29 -2.32 -2.41 -7.99
CA ILE A 29 -1.67 -3.63 -7.52
C ILE A 29 -0.77 -4.18 -8.63
N PHE A 30 0.50 -4.34 -8.33
CA PHE A 30 1.48 -4.89 -9.27
C PHE A 30 2.04 -6.18 -8.69
N THR A 31 1.53 -7.31 -9.16
CA THR A 31 2.00 -8.62 -8.72
C THR A 31 3.22 -9.07 -9.51
N GLN A 32 3.46 -8.47 -10.67
CA GLN A 32 4.61 -8.75 -11.50
C GLN A 32 5.24 -7.45 -11.94
N MET A 33 6.51 -7.50 -12.34
CA MET A 33 7.24 -6.31 -12.77
C MET A 33 6.69 -5.81 -14.10
N PRO A 34 6.00 -4.67 -14.13
CA PRO A 34 5.56 -4.09 -15.39
C PRO A 34 6.68 -3.27 -16.02
N SER A 35 6.55 -2.95 -17.29
CA SER A 35 7.47 -2.02 -17.90
C SER A 35 7.23 -0.63 -17.28
N CYS A 36 8.30 0.09 -17.03
CA CYS A 36 8.23 1.45 -16.48
C CYS A 36 7.46 1.52 -15.15
N LEU A 37 7.77 0.60 -14.23
CA LEU A 37 7.12 0.60 -12.92
C LEU A 37 7.20 1.96 -12.24
N ASN A 38 8.35 2.60 -12.31
CA ASN A 38 8.54 3.91 -11.68
C ASN A 38 7.53 4.96 -12.16
N LYS A 39 7.14 4.90 -13.43
CA LYS A 39 6.14 5.82 -13.96
C LYS A 39 4.73 5.43 -13.57
N LYS A 40 4.49 4.13 -13.42
CA LYS A 40 3.17 3.61 -13.09
C LYS A 40 2.80 3.77 -11.63
N ILE A 41 3.79 3.92 -10.77
CA ILE A 41 3.53 4.14 -9.35
C ILE A 41 2.81 5.48 -9.12
N GLY A 42 3.18 6.51 -9.86
CA GLY A 42 2.54 7.81 -9.71
C GLY A 42 2.85 8.46 -8.37
N ASN A 43 1.85 9.08 -7.77
CA ASN A 43 1.98 9.76 -6.48
C ASN A 43 0.98 9.23 -5.46
N PRO A 44 1.12 7.99 -5.01
CA PRO A 44 0.23 7.47 -3.99
C PRO A 44 0.57 8.03 -2.62
N ASP A 45 -0.35 7.87 -1.69
CA ASP A 45 -0.12 8.24 -0.30
C ASP A 45 0.72 7.19 0.41
N LEU A 46 0.68 5.95 -0.05
CA LEU A 46 1.35 4.84 0.60
C LEU A 46 1.74 3.78 -0.42
N VAL A 47 2.93 3.22 -0.25
CA VAL A 47 3.37 2.05 -1.02
C VAL A 47 3.52 0.88 -0.06
N VAL A 48 2.86 -0.23 -0.36
CA VAL A 48 2.96 -1.47 0.42
C VAL A 48 3.78 -2.47 -0.37
N LEU A 49 4.83 -3.00 0.25
CA LEU A 49 5.69 -4.01 -0.34
C LEU A 49 5.49 -5.35 0.36
N PHE A 50 5.03 -6.35 -0.36
CA PHE A 50 4.95 -7.71 0.15
C PHE A 50 6.26 -8.41 -0.17
N THR A 51 7.21 -8.29 0.74
CA THR A 51 8.61 -8.65 0.48
C THR A 51 8.86 -10.12 0.19
N ASN A 52 7.95 -11.01 0.58
CA ASN A 52 8.12 -12.44 0.31
C ASN A 52 7.71 -12.84 -1.10
N THR A 53 7.14 -11.95 -1.88
CA THR A 53 6.63 -12.27 -3.22
C THR A 53 7.15 -11.34 -4.31
N VAL A 54 8.09 -10.46 -4.00
CA VAL A 54 8.62 -9.52 -4.98
C VAL A 54 10.08 -9.80 -5.29
N SER A 55 10.50 -9.45 -6.50
CA SER A 55 11.91 -9.53 -6.87
C SER A 55 12.67 -8.33 -6.30
N HIS A 56 13.98 -8.47 -6.18
CA HIS A 56 14.83 -7.36 -5.76
C HIS A 56 14.69 -6.15 -6.69
N LYS A 57 14.51 -6.41 -7.97
CA LYS A 57 14.37 -5.34 -8.95
C LYS A 57 13.13 -4.51 -8.69
N MET A 58 12.01 -5.17 -8.38
CA MET A 58 10.77 -4.46 -8.04
C MET A 58 10.93 -3.64 -6.76
N VAL A 59 11.56 -4.23 -5.76
CA VAL A 59 11.77 -3.55 -4.48
C VAL A 59 12.62 -2.29 -4.70
N ARG A 60 13.72 -2.42 -5.41
CA ARG A 60 14.59 -1.27 -5.66
C ARG A 60 13.87 -0.16 -6.41
N CYS A 61 13.13 -0.52 -7.44
CA CYS A 61 12.42 0.46 -8.23
C CYS A 61 11.36 1.18 -7.41
N ALA A 62 10.57 0.42 -6.65
CA ALA A 62 9.51 1.00 -5.84
C ALA A 62 10.05 1.88 -4.71
N VAL A 63 11.08 1.41 -4.02
CA VAL A 63 11.66 2.16 -2.91
C VAL A 63 12.34 3.43 -3.43
N SER A 64 13.06 3.33 -4.53
CA SER A 64 13.73 4.50 -5.11
C SER A 64 12.71 5.57 -5.51
N GLU A 65 11.64 5.16 -6.15
CA GLU A 65 10.62 6.10 -6.59
C GLU A 65 9.89 6.73 -5.40
N ALA A 66 9.57 5.93 -4.39
CA ALA A 66 8.92 6.42 -3.19
C ALA A 66 9.81 7.41 -2.45
N LYS A 67 11.10 7.11 -2.36
CA LYS A 67 12.06 7.98 -1.70
C LYS A 67 12.16 9.33 -2.42
N ASN A 68 12.21 9.31 -3.75
CA ASN A 68 12.31 10.54 -4.53
C ASN A 68 11.08 11.44 -4.36
N LYS A 69 9.92 10.84 -4.08
CA LYS A 69 8.67 11.57 -3.95
C LYS A 69 8.21 11.74 -2.50
N ASN A 70 9.02 11.33 -1.54
CA ASN A 70 8.67 11.37 -0.12
C ASN A 70 7.38 10.60 0.19
N ILE A 71 7.22 9.44 -0.43
CA ILE A 71 6.07 8.58 -0.21
C ILE A 71 6.42 7.55 0.84
N GLU A 72 5.52 7.32 1.80
CA GLU A 72 5.74 6.31 2.83
C GLU A 72 5.70 4.91 2.24
N VAL A 73 6.64 4.06 2.68
CA VAL A 73 6.71 2.66 2.27
C VAL A 73 6.54 1.78 3.49
N VAL A 74 5.57 0.86 3.42
CA VAL A 74 5.38 -0.15 4.45
C VAL A 74 5.79 -1.49 3.87
N ARG A 75 6.70 -2.18 4.55
CA ARG A 75 7.15 -3.50 4.14
C ARG A 75 6.43 -4.55 4.97
N SER A 76 5.87 -5.53 4.31
CA SER A 76 5.22 -6.66 4.96
C SER A 76 5.81 -7.95 4.44
N HIS A 77 6.24 -8.82 5.34
CA HIS A 77 6.76 -10.12 4.95
C HIS A 77 5.62 -11.02 4.46
N SER A 78 4.43 -10.83 4.97
CA SER A 78 3.26 -11.63 4.58
C SER A 78 2.41 -10.88 3.56
N SER A 79 1.94 -11.59 2.55
CA SER A 79 1.03 -11.06 1.53
C SER A 79 -0.42 -11.50 1.76
N SER A 80 -0.77 -11.90 2.96
CA SER A 80 -2.11 -12.36 3.30
C SER A 80 -3.11 -11.20 3.37
N GLN A 81 -4.39 -11.54 3.29
CA GLN A 81 -5.45 -10.54 3.46
C GLN A 81 -5.39 -9.90 4.85
N ALA A 82 -5.10 -10.70 5.87
CA ALA A 82 -5.00 -10.20 7.24
C ALA A 82 -3.88 -9.17 7.37
N ALA A 83 -2.74 -9.44 6.73
CA ALA A 83 -1.62 -8.51 6.77
C ALA A 83 -1.98 -7.16 6.13
N LEU A 84 -2.62 -7.19 4.97
CA LEU A 84 -3.03 -5.96 4.29
C LEU A 84 -4.08 -5.22 5.12
N THR A 85 -5.05 -5.93 5.66
CA THR A 85 -6.10 -5.32 6.48
C THR A 85 -5.49 -4.60 7.67
N GLU A 86 -4.54 -5.25 8.34
CA GLU A 86 -3.88 -4.65 9.50
C GLU A 86 -3.13 -3.38 9.13
N ILE A 87 -2.41 -3.40 8.01
CA ILE A 87 -1.69 -2.22 7.53
C ILE A 87 -2.66 -1.06 7.28
N LEU A 88 -3.76 -1.35 6.59
CA LEU A 88 -4.73 -0.30 6.27
C LEU A 88 -5.45 0.22 7.51
N GLU A 89 -5.76 -0.65 8.45
CA GLU A 89 -6.39 -0.22 9.69
C GLU A 89 -5.51 0.76 10.44
N GLN A 90 -4.22 0.46 10.53
CA GLN A 90 -3.29 1.34 11.22
C GLN A 90 -3.13 2.67 10.50
N ARG A 91 -2.99 2.64 9.18
CA ARG A 91 -2.71 3.86 8.41
C ARG A 91 -3.94 4.72 8.21
N CYS A 92 -5.06 4.11 7.83
CA CYS A 92 -6.30 4.86 7.61
C CYS A 92 -6.86 5.39 8.91
N GLU A 93 -6.75 4.62 9.96
CA GLU A 93 -7.22 5.04 11.26
C GLU A 93 -6.47 6.27 11.76
N ILE A 94 -5.14 6.26 11.60
CA ILE A 94 -4.33 7.41 11.98
C ILE A 94 -4.71 8.64 11.18
N ALA A 95 -4.89 8.50 9.86
CA ALA A 95 -5.29 9.61 9.01
C ALA A 95 -6.65 10.16 9.42
N TYR A 96 -7.57 9.28 9.76
CA TYR A 96 -8.90 9.67 10.20
C TYR A 96 -8.84 10.47 11.49
N ARG A 97 -8.06 10.00 12.47
CA ARG A 97 -7.90 10.71 13.74
C ARG A 97 -7.29 12.09 13.57
N LYS A 98 -6.33 12.21 12.67
CA LYS A 98 -5.72 13.49 12.37
C LYS A 98 -6.73 14.47 11.77
N ASN A 99 -7.59 13.98 10.91
CA ASN A 99 -8.59 14.82 10.27
C ASN A 99 -9.67 15.28 11.23
N ILE A 100 -10.05 14.41 12.16
CA ILE A 100 -11.13 14.71 13.10
C ILE A 100 -10.68 15.62 14.20
N LYS A 101 -9.52 15.47 14.67
CA LYS A 101 -9.02 16.22 15.78
C LYS A 101 -9.76 16.12 17.05
N ASN A 102 -10.65 15.53 17.15
CA ASN A 102 -11.33 15.40 18.35
C ASN A 102 -11.17 14.20 19.03
N PRO A 103 -11.30 14.34 19.19
CA PRO A 103 -11.25 13.46 19.76
C PRO A 103 -11.65 12.77 20.49
N LEU A 104 -11.59 13.21 20.25
CA LEU A 104 -11.80 12.73 20.94
C LEU A 104 -11.98 12.59 21.58
N THR A 105 -11.78 12.91 21.30
CA THR A 105 -11.82 12.84 21.80
C THR A 105 -12.15 12.40 22.43
N VAL A 106 -12.25 12.31 22.23
CA VAL A 106 -12.59 11.81 22.81
C VAL A 106 -12.56 11.13 23.47
N PHE A 107 -12.39 10.95 23.66
CA PHE A 107 -12.31 10.22 24.31
C PHE A 107 -12.11 9.79 24.76
#